data_ff691493d6dc1389885396921b471740
#
_entry.id   ff691493d6dc1389885396921b471740
#
_cell.length_a   1.000
_cell.length_b   1.000
_cell.length_c   1.000
_cell.angle_alpha   90.00
_cell.angle_beta   90.00
_cell.angle_gamma   90.00
#
_symmetry.space_group_name_H-M   'P 1'
#
loop_
_entity.id
_entity.type
_entity.pdbx_description
1 polymer ?
#
loop_
_entity_poly.entity_id
_entity_poly.type
_entity_poly.pdbx_seq_one_letter_code
_entity_poly.pdbx_strand_id
1 'polypeptide(L)'
;MTTWHIDGVPVSASLAEDLAEPRTGELTLISDVGAVCAVVGNGVRAMVVVMDGPGDAGCHAVTPGASGSSGGYLLSNGQEDEYPDSDTVPWSTAVAAVCALVAGEPTPLEWQSDRID
;
A
#
# COMPACT_ATOMS: atom_id res chain seq x y z
N MET A 1 9.18 -3.60 19.27
CA MET A 1 8.74 -2.62 18.28
C MET A 1 9.15 -3.09 16.89
N THR A 2 8.23 -3.07 15.95
CA THR A 2 8.50 -3.50 14.57
C THR A 2 9.17 -2.37 13.79
N THR A 3 10.27 -2.70 13.11
CA THR A 3 10.96 -1.77 12.23
C THR A 3 10.65 -2.12 10.78
N TRP A 4 10.30 -1.13 9.99
CA TRP A 4 10.01 -1.28 8.57
C TRP A 4 11.15 -0.73 7.72
N HIS A 5 11.39 -1.38 6.59
CA HIS A 5 12.50 -1.06 5.70
C HIS A 5 12.01 -0.90 4.26
N ILE A 6 12.63 0.02 3.54
CA ILE A 6 12.49 0.16 2.09
C ILE A 6 13.88 -0.08 1.50
N ASP A 7 14.01 -1.06 0.59
CA ASP A 7 15.29 -1.45 -0.03
C ASP A 7 16.38 -1.72 1.02
N GLY A 8 16.00 -2.34 2.14
CA GLY A 8 16.91 -2.69 3.21
C GLY A 8 17.31 -1.54 4.13
N VAL A 9 16.75 -0.34 3.93
CA VAL A 9 17.04 0.84 4.74
C VAL A 9 15.86 1.13 5.66
N PRO A 10 16.10 1.34 6.97
CA PRO A 10 15.00 1.66 7.88
C PRO A 10 14.25 2.92 7.44
N VAL A 11 12.93 2.86 7.54
CA VAL A 11 12.07 3.98 7.21
C VAL A 11 12.31 5.13 8.19
N SER A 12 12.47 6.34 7.66
CA SER A 12 12.75 7.52 8.48
C SER A 12 11.46 8.22 8.93
N ALA A 13 11.62 9.17 9.88
CA ALA A 13 10.51 9.99 10.33
C ALA A 13 9.97 10.93 9.25
N SER A 14 10.69 11.10 8.15
CA SER A 14 10.27 11.94 7.03
C SER A 14 9.42 11.19 6.00
N LEU A 15 8.97 9.96 6.29
CA LEU A 15 8.24 9.13 5.33
C LEU A 15 7.04 9.87 4.73
N ALA A 16 6.24 10.54 5.55
CA ALA A 16 5.07 11.28 5.06
C ALA A 16 5.46 12.39 4.07
N GLU A 17 6.56 13.08 4.35
CA GLU A 17 7.06 14.13 3.45
C GLU A 17 7.62 13.53 2.17
N ASP A 18 8.33 12.40 2.27
CA ASP A 18 8.90 11.71 1.12
C ASP A 18 7.81 11.20 0.18
N LEU A 19 6.65 10.86 0.71
CA LEU A 19 5.51 10.34 -0.06
C LEU A 19 4.43 11.40 -0.32
N ALA A 20 4.68 12.68 -0.02
CA ALA A 20 3.66 13.73 -0.15
C ALA A 20 3.16 13.89 -1.59
N GLU A 21 4.05 13.74 -2.57
CA GLU A 21 3.68 13.83 -3.98
C GLU A 21 3.24 12.47 -4.51
N PRO A 22 2.05 12.38 -5.12
CA PRO A 22 1.60 11.14 -5.76
C PRO A 22 2.60 10.69 -6.82
N ARG A 23 2.82 9.39 -6.88
CA ARG A 23 3.76 8.81 -7.84
C ARG A 23 3.14 7.61 -8.56
N THR A 24 3.69 7.31 -9.71
CA THR A 24 3.38 6.10 -10.46
C THR A 24 4.47 5.08 -10.16
N GLY A 25 4.07 3.86 -9.85
CA GLY A 25 5.01 2.78 -9.59
C GLY A 25 4.73 2.06 -8.28
N GLU A 26 5.54 1.05 -8.02
CA GLU A 26 5.40 0.18 -6.86
C GLU A 26 6.44 0.52 -5.80
N LEU A 27 5.99 0.60 -4.55
CA LEU A 27 6.83 0.77 -3.38
C LEU A 27 6.55 -0.40 -2.44
N THR A 28 7.60 -1.08 -1.97
CA THR A 28 7.45 -2.21 -1.06
C THR A 28 8.18 -1.93 0.24
N LEU A 29 7.46 -2.10 1.36
CA LEU A 29 8.01 -2.01 2.70
C LEU A 29 8.01 -3.41 3.31
N ILE A 30 9.10 -3.78 3.98
CA ILE A 30 9.24 -5.07 4.63
C ILE A 30 9.62 -4.84 6.08
N SER A 31 8.91 -5.50 6.99
CA SER A 31 9.19 -5.39 8.42
C SER A 31 10.27 -6.38 8.85
N ASP A 32 10.86 -6.16 10.01
CA ASP A 32 11.85 -7.04 10.60
C ASP A 32 11.29 -8.40 11.02
N VAL A 33 9.97 -8.56 11.02
CA VAL A 33 9.29 -9.85 11.27
C VAL A 33 8.72 -10.48 10.00
N GLY A 34 9.04 -9.91 8.81
CA GLY A 34 8.68 -10.49 7.53
C GLY A 34 7.34 -10.04 6.96
N ALA A 35 6.62 -9.14 7.62
CA ALA A 35 5.40 -8.59 7.04
C ALA A 35 5.75 -7.66 5.87
N VAL A 36 4.85 -7.60 4.89
CA VAL A 36 5.07 -6.84 3.66
C VAL A 36 3.91 -5.87 3.44
N CYS A 37 4.23 -4.64 3.08
CA CYS A 37 3.25 -3.66 2.60
C CYS A 37 3.66 -3.21 1.21
N ALA A 38 2.82 -3.48 0.22
CA ALA A 38 3.06 -3.04 -1.15
C ALA A 38 2.08 -1.92 -1.51
N VAL A 39 2.61 -0.85 -2.10
CA VAL A 39 1.83 0.29 -2.56
C VAL A 39 2.09 0.47 -4.04
N VAL A 40 1.05 0.39 -4.85
CA VAL A 40 1.17 0.60 -6.30
C VAL A 40 0.35 1.83 -6.66
N GLY A 41 1.03 2.87 -7.13
CA GLY A 41 0.40 4.14 -7.47
C GLY A 41 0.24 4.35 -8.96
N ASN A 42 -0.76 5.14 -9.33
CA ASN A 42 -0.96 5.58 -10.71
C ASN A 42 -0.80 7.11 -10.87
N GLY A 43 -0.29 7.78 -9.84
CA GLY A 43 -0.15 9.24 -9.82
C GLY A 43 -1.34 9.98 -9.19
N VAL A 44 -2.43 9.28 -8.91
CA VAL A 44 -3.65 9.84 -8.32
C VAL A 44 -4.15 8.97 -7.17
N ARG A 45 -4.23 7.67 -7.40
CA ARG A 45 -4.71 6.68 -6.45
C ARG A 45 -3.65 5.62 -6.20
N ALA A 46 -3.86 4.78 -5.21
CA ALA A 46 -2.95 3.68 -4.89
C ALA A 46 -3.71 2.42 -4.51
N MET A 47 -3.18 1.29 -4.92
CA MET A 47 -3.55 -0.02 -4.41
C MET A 47 -2.59 -0.34 -3.25
N VAL A 48 -3.12 -0.65 -2.08
CA VAL A 48 -2.33 -0.92 -0.88
C VAL A 48 -2.63 -2.33 -0.40
N VAL A 49 -1.61 -3.17 -0.33
CA VAL A 49 -1.72 -4.57 0.11
C VAL A 49 -0.82 -4.79 1.30
N VAL A 50 -1.33 -5.46 2.32
CA VAL A 50 -0.55 -5.86 3.50
C VAL A 50 -0.62 -7.39 3.63
N MET A 51 0.55 -8.01 3.79
CA MET A 51 0.69 -9.46 3.96
C MET A 51 1.52 -9.74 5.21
N ASP A 52 1.17 -10.81 5.93
CA ASP A 52 1.91 -11.20 7.15
C ASP A 52 3.27 -11.86 6.81
N GLY A 53 3.43 -12.31 5.57
CA GLY A 53 4.66 -12.94 5.12
C GLY A 53 4.53 -13.51 3.73
N PRO A 54 5.60 -14.12 3.19
CA PRO A 54 5.57 -14.74 1.86
C PRO A 54 4.50 -15.83 1.78
N GLY A 55 3.74 -15.84 0.69
CA GLY A 55 2.67 -16.81 0.47
C GLY A 55 1.33 -16.46 1.11
N ASP A 56 1.28 -15.41 1.92
CA ASP A 56 0.00 -14.91 2.45
C ASP A 56 -0.68 -14.06 1.37
N ALA A 57 -1.96 -14.30 1.13
CA ALA A 57 -2.73 -13.47 0.20
C ALA A 57 -2.97 -12.06 0.76
N GLY A 58 -2.97 -11.92 2.08
CA GLY A 58 -3.07 -10.62 2.75
C GLY A 58 -4.44 -9.98 2.69
N CYS A 59 -4.43 -8.66 2.76
CA CYS A 59 -5.61 -7.84 2.60
C CYS A 59 -5.23 -6.57 1.83
N HIS A 60 -6.22 -5.96 1.19
CA HIS A 60 -6.01 -4.70 0.48
C HIS A 60 -6.97 -3.63 0.98
N ALA A 61 -6.54 -2.38 0.88
CA ALA A 61 -7.37 -1.25 1.27
C ALA A 61 -8.48 -1.03 0.26
N VAL A 62 -9.69 -0.71 0.73
CA VAL A 62 -10.85 -0.52 -0.13
C VAL A 62 -11.49 0.85 0.08
N THR A 63 -12.22 1.30 -0.94
CA THR A 63 -13.10 2.47 -0.87
C THR A 63 -14.52 1.98 -1.13
N PRO A 64 -15.27 1.60 -0.09
CA PRO A 64 -16.61 1.06 -0.28
C PRO A 64 -17.52 2.08 -0.99
N GLY A 65 -18.29 1.59 -1.94
CA GLY A 65 -19.23 2.43 -2.69
C GLY A 65 -18.62 3.19 -3.86
N ALA A 66 -17.31 3.15 -4.05
CA ALA A 66 -16.69 3.76 -5.21
C ALA A 66 -17.07 2.99 -6.48
N SER A 67 -17.33 3.70 -7.56
CA SER A 67 -17.66 3.12 -8.85
C SER A 67 -16.60 3.46 -9.89
N GLY A 68 -16.55 2.67 -10.97
CA GLY A 68 -15.58 2.87 -12.03
C GLY A 68 -14.26 2.15 -11.77
N SER A 69 -13.30 2.41 -12.63
CA SER A 69 -11.96 1.83 -12.55
C SER A 69 -10.93 2.84 -13.03
N SER A 70 -9.67 2.62 -12.63
CA SER A 70 -8.56 3.47 -13.03
C SER A 70 -7.38 2.60 -13.45
N GLY A 71 -6.67 3.04 -14.47
CA GLY A 71 -5.49 2.36 -15.00
C GLY A 71 -4.21 3.10 -14.66
N GLY A 72 -3.10 2.64 -15.24
CA GLY A 72 -1.81 3.28 -15.06
C GLY A 72 -1.05 2.84 -13.82
N TYR A 73 -1.48 1.78 -13.17
CA TYR A 73 -0.79 1.21 -12.02
C TYR A 73 0.42 0.40 -12.50
N LEU A 74 1.59 0.97 -12.39
CA LEU A 74 2.82 0.37 -12.91
C LEU A 74 3.49 -0.49 -11.84
N LEU A 75 3.58 -1.80 -12.09
CA LEU A 75 4.21 -2.75 -11.19
C LEU A 75 5.72 -2.78 -11.44
N SER A 76 6.46 -3.34 -10.45
CA SER A 76 7.93 -3.39 -10.51
C SER A 76 8.46 -4.22 -11.69
N ASN A 77 7.64 -5.14 -12.23
CA ASN A 77 8.03 -5.93 -13.41
C ASN A 77 7.72 -5.23 -14.74
N GLY A 78 7.24 -3.98 -14.72
CA GLY A 78 6.89 -3.23 -15.91
C GLY A 78 5.46 -3.41 -16.40
N GLN A 79 4.68 -4.27 -15.77
CA GLN A 79 3.28 -4.47 -16.12
C GLN A 79 2.44 -3.28 -15.66
N GLU A 80 1.51 -2.83 -16.49
CA GLU A 80 0.51 -1.84 -16.09
C GLU A 80 -0.82 -2.54 -15.86
N ASP A 81 -1.41 -2.27 -14.69
CA ASP A 81 -2.69 -2.84 -14.31
C ASP A 81 -3.78 -1.77 -14.24
N GLU A 82 -5.02 -2.24 -14.35
CA GLU A 82 -6.22 -1.47 -14.08
C GLU A 82 -6.94 -2.12 -12.91
N TYR A 83 -7.42 -1.29 -11.97
CA TYR A 83 -8.15 -1.79 -10.80
C TYR A 83 -9.46 -1.05 -10.63
N PRO A 84 -10.53 -1.73 -10.12
CA PRO A 84 -11.73 -1.02 -9.68
C PRO A 84 -11.37 0.03 -8.63
N ASP A 85 -12.00 1.19 -8.70
CA ASP A 85 -11.74 2.26 -7.72
C ASP A 85 -12.12 1.83 -6.30
N SER A 86 -13.04 0.88 -6.16
CA SER A 86 -13.38 0.30 -4.85
C SER A 86 -12.24 -0.50 -4.22
N ASP A 87 -11.27 -0.98 -5.01
CA ASP A 87 -10.12 -1.76 -4.54
C ASP A 87 -8.86 -0.90 -4.35
N THR A 88 -8.98 0.40 -4.47
CA THR A 88 -7.89 1.35 -4.29
C THR A 88 -8.34 2.50 -3.40
N VAL A 89 -7.39 3.36 -3.03
CA VAL A 89 -7.68 4.56 -2.21
C VAL A 89 -6.99 5.77 -2.82
N PRO A 90 -7.43 6.99 -2.52
CA PRO A 90 -6.68 8.19 -2.91
C PRO A 90 -5.25 8.13 -2.37
N TRP A 91 -4.31 8.73 -3.08
CA TRP A 91 -2.90 8.70 -2.70
C TRP A 91 -2.67 9.20 -1.26
N SER A 92 -3.29 10.31 -0.86
CA SER A 92 -3.14 10.86 0.49
C SER A 92 -3.61 9.88 1.57
N THR A 93 -4.66 9.13 1.28
CA THR A 93 -5.18 8.10 2.19
C THR A 93 -4.19 6.94 2.30
N ALA A 94 -3.59 6.53 1.17
CA ALA A 94 -2.55 5.49 1.17
C ALA A 94 -1.35 5.92 2.02
N VAL A 95 -0.90 7.16 1.89
CA VAL A 95 0.22 7.68 2.68
C VAL A 95 -0.10 7.65 4.17
N ALA A 96 -1.30 8.09 4.56
CA ALA A 96 -1.73 8.06 5.95
C ALA A 96 -1.74 6.62 6.50
N ALA A 97 -2.19 5.67 5.69
CA ALA A 97 -2.23 4.26 6.08
C ALA A 97 -0.83 3.68 6.27
N VAL A 98 0.08 3.96 5.35
CA VAL A 98 1.47 3.48 5.44
C VAL A 98 2.16 4.07 6.67
N CYS A 99 1.98 5.35 6.92
CA CYS A 99 2.57 6.01 8.09
C CYS A 99 2.03 5.43 9.40
N ALA A 100 0.72 5.16 9.47
CA ALA A 100 0.11 4.53 10.64
C ALA A 100 0.65 3.11 10.85
N LEU A 101 0.77 2.34 9.76
CA LEU A 101 1.31 0.98 9.81
C LEU A 101 2.74 0.98 10.36
N VAL A 102 3.58 1.86 9.86
CA VAL A 102 4.98 1.98 10.29
C VAL A 102 5.06 2.41 11.75
N ALA A 103 4.16 3.27 12.20
CA ALA A 103 4.11 3.74 13.59
C ALA A 103 3.47 2.73 14.54
N GLY A 104 2.91 1.62 14.03
CA GLY A 104 2.21 0.64 14.85
C GLY A 104 0.85 1.12 15.35
N GLU A 105 0.24 2.07 14.64
CA GLU A 105 -1.05 2.63 14.99
C GLU A 105 -2.15 2.05 14.10
N PRO A 106 -3.44 2.10 14.54
CA PRO A 106 -4.54 1.67 13.69
C PRO A 106 -4.57 2.47 12.38
N THR A 107 -4.78 1.77 11.27
CA THR A 107 -4.87 2.43 9.96
C THR A 107 -6.27 3.03 9.76
N PRO A 108 -6.37 4.23 9.15
CA PRO A 108 -7.66 4.90 8.95
C PRO A 108 -8.40 4.40 7.70
N LEU A 109 -8.39 3.08 7.47
CA LEU A 109 -8.90 2.47 6.24
C LEU A 109 -9.77 1.27 6.55
N GLU A 110 -10.62 0.94 5.57
CA GLU A 110 -11.24 -0.37 5.53
C GLU A 110 -10.37 -1.31 4.70
N TRP A 111 -10.32 -2.56 5.14
CA TRP A 111 -9.52 -3.60 4.52
C TRP A 111 -10.41 -4.76 4.09
N GLN A 112 -10.12 -5.32 2.93
CA GLN A 112 -10.76 -6.55 2.47
C GLN A 112 -9.72 -7.67 2.49
N SER A 113 -10.07 -8.79 3.13
CA SER A 113 -9.19 -9.94 3.16
C SER A 113 -9.19 -10.64 1.80
N ASP A 114 -8.01 -10.96 1.31
CA ASP A 114 -7.79 -11.73 0.10
C ASP A 114 -7.53 -13.21 0.42
N ARG A 115 -7.57 -13.57 1.71
CA ARG A 115 -7.39 -14.94 2.15
C ARG A 115 -8.62 -15.77 1.82
N ILE A 116 -8.36 -17.03 1.45
CA ILE A 116 -9.42 -18.01 1.18
C ILE A 116 -9.61 -18.81 2.48
N ASP A 117 -10.83 -18.80 3.00
CA ASP A 117 -11.17 -19.54 4.20
C ASP A 117 -11.54 -21.01 3.86
#